data_c4b9d3e035f3adc47094d66e6bee1e15
#
_entry.id   c4b9d3e035f3adc47094d66e6bee1e15
#
_cell.length_a   1.000
_cell.length_b   1.000
_cell.length_c   1.000
_cell.angle_alpha   90.00
_cell.angle_beta   90.00
_cell.angle_gamma   90.00
#
_symmetry.space_group_name_H-M   'P 1'
#
loop_
_entity.id
_entity.type
_entity.pdbx_description
1 polymer ?
#
loop_
_entity_poly.entity_id
_entity_poly.type
_entity_poly.pdbx_seq_one_letter_code
_entity_poly.pdbx_strand_id
1 'polypeptide(L)'
;MVSRLIGRQALVVGAGMGGLSAARVLADYFEHVVVLERDALPADASPRIGTPQSRHTHALLGGGQRALGDLFPDFEQDLAGAGAVPARVGLDVRLERPGFDPFPQRDLGWIGYAMSRPLIELTARQRVERYPNIAIRTHCRARELMPSPDGNAVSAIRFENGDGRSETLMADLVVEASGRGSLTLEFLESIGQPLPEQNVIGVDIAYASAVFAIPDDAPTDWTGVMTFDSPARGGLAGIMLPLERDRWIVTLVGHHGDKPPGDREGFLGDAQQLRTPTIYNAIRRAEPLGEVARFGFPASVYRHFERLLKFPRGLLPFGDAICRFNPVYGQGMSVATQEACLLHALLRRRVEETDPLTGLAPAFFAEAATLIETPWALAAVPDLAHPRTGGQRPDDLQQRLEFGEGLNRLAANDATVHKLLFEVLHLLKPHSVLRDPNLMERVTALPAQA
;
A
#
# COMPACT_ATOMS: atom_id res chain seq x y z
N MET A 1 8.71 31.04 -9.45
CA MET A 1 8.82 30.83 -10.92
C MET A 1 7.54 30.15 -11.34
N VAL A 2 6.81 30.69 -12.34
CA VAL A 2 5.63 30.02 -12.91
C VAL A 2 6.16 28.77 -13.59
N SER A 3 5.79 27.59 -13.09
CA SER A 3 6.14 26.30 -13.69
C SER A 3 5.56 26.27 -15.10
N ARG A 4 6.38 25.90 -16.10
CA ARG A 4 5.90 25.70 -17.48
C ARG A 4 4.94 24.54 -17.48
N LEU A 5 3.71 24.76 -17.94
CA LEU A 5 2.70 23.70 -18.07
C LEU A 5 3.08 22.78 -19.24
N ILE A 6 2.83 21.48 -19.07
CA ILE A 6 3.10 20.44 -20.08
C ILE A 6 1.86 20.00 -20.83
N GLY A 7 0.68 20.35 -20.33
CA GLY A 7 -0.59 20.02 -20.94
C GLY A 7 -1.73 20.88 -20.39
N ARG A 8 -2.87 20.80 -21.05
CA ARG A 8 -4.08 21.50 -20.64
C ARG A 8 -4.85 20.71 -19.60
N GLN A 9 -5.09 19.42 -19.83
CA GLN A 9 -5.95 18.61 -18.97
C GLN A 9 -5.35 17.23 -18.67
N ALA A 10 -5.19 16.93 -17.38
CA ALA A 10 -4.92 15.59 -16.89
C ALA A 10 -6.17 15.00 -16.22
N LEU A 11 -6.44 13.72 -16.46
CA LEU A 11 -7.51 12.97 -15.80
C LEU A 11 -6.89 11.89 -14.90
N VAL A 12 -7.43 11.74 -13.70
CA VAL A 12 -7.05 10.70 -12.76
C VAL A 12 -8.27 9.83 -12.47
N VAL A 13 -8.14 8.52 -12.62
CA VAL A 13 -9.22 7.57 -12.33
C VAL A 13 -9.02 6.97 -10.95
N GLY A 14 -9.92 7.31 -10.02
CA GLY A 14 -9.91 6.88 -8.63
C GLY A 14 -9.32 7.92 -7.66
N ALA A 15 -10.02 8.16 -6.56
CA ALA A 15 -9.63 9.05 -5.46
C ALA A 15 -9.08 8.30 -4.24
N GLY A 16 -8.42 7.15 -4.46
CA GLY A 16 -7.60 6.48 -3.45
C GLY A 16 -6.24 7.17 -3.27
N MET A 17 -5.39 6.66 -2.37
CA MET A 17 -4.09 7.29 -2.08
C MET A 17 -3.23 7.49 -3.33
N GLY A 18 -3.17 6.52 -4.24
CA GLY A 18 -2.43 6.67 -5.50
C GLY A 18 -2.98 7.80 -6.37
N GLY A 19 -4.30 7.85 -6.54
CA GLY A 19 -4.94 8.89 -7.38
C GLY A 19 -4.83 10.30 -6.76
N LEU A 20 -5.02 10.44 -5.45
CA LEU A 20 -4.85 11.72 -4.76
C LEU A 20 -3.40 12.23 -4.84
N SER A 21 -2.42 11.33 -4.66
CA SER A 21 -0.99 11.67 -4.77
C SER A 21 -0.61 12.03 -6.20
N ALA A 22 -1.11 11.30 -7.20
CA ALA A 22 -0.91 11.63 -8.61
C ALA A 22 -1.54 12.99 -8.97
N ALA A 23 -2.79 13.23 -8.54
CA ALA A 23 -3.48 14.50 -8.78
C ALA A 23 -2.70 15.69 -8.21
N ARG A 24 -2.15 15.55 -6.99
CA ARG A 24 -1.26 16.58 -6.40
C ARG A 24 -0.08 16.91 -7.31
N VAL A 25 0.60 15.89 -7.80
CA VAL A 25 1.75 16.08 -8.69
C VAL A 25 1.35 16.76 -9.99
N LEU A 26 0.28 16.27 -10.62
CA LEU A 26 -0.19 16.78 -11.91
C LEU A 26 -0.64 18.24 -11.84
N ALA A 27 -1.09 18.71 -10.67
CA ALA A 27 -1.48 20.10 -10.46
C ALA A 27 -0.35 21.12 -10.73
N ASP A 28 0.91 20.71 -10.60
CA ASP A 28 2.06 21.56 -10.88
C ASP A 28 2.37 21.68 -12.41
N TYR A 29 1.79 20.80 -13.24
CA TYR A 29 2.17 20.64 -14.65
C TYR A 29 1.00 20.79 -15.64
N PHE A 30 -0.24 20.77 -15.18
CA PHE A 30 -1.42 20.90 -16.05
C PHE A 30 -2.30 22.08 -15.62
N GLU A 31 -2.96 22.71 -16.63
CA GLU A 31 -3.92 23.79 -16.34
C GLU A 31 -5.08 23.27 -15.48
N HIS A 32 -5.55 22.05 -15.79
CA HIS A 32 -6.67 21.41 -15.12
C HIS A 32 -6.36 19.93 -14.81
N VAL A 33 -6.70 19.52 -13.60
CA VAL A 33 -6.67 18.11 -13.17
C VAL A 33 -8.06 17.70 -12.73
N VAL A 34 -8.62 16.65 -13.32
CA VAL A 34 -9.92 16.12 -12.92
C VAL A 34 -9.75 14.71 -12.39
N VAL A 35 -10.16 14.50 -11.14
CA VAL A 35 -10.21 13.18 -10.51
C VAL A 35 -11.63 12.63 -10.66
N LEU A 36 -11.77 11.46 -11.32
CA LEU A 36 -13.04 10.75 -11.46
C LEU A 36 -13.12 9.66 -10.39
N GLU A 37 -14.06 9.80 -9.46
CA GLU A 37 -14.29 8.80 -8.40
C GLU A 37 -15.72 8.24 -8.50
N ARG A 38 -15.84 6.92 -8.49
CA ARG A 38 -17.14 6.24 -8.61
C ARG A 38 -18.01 6.33 -7.37
N ASP A 39 -17.38 6.47 -6.19
CA ASP A 39 -18.10 6.56 -4.91
C ASP A 39 -18.48 7.98 -4.56
N ALA A 40 -19.42 8.12 -3.61
CA ALA A 40 -19.50 9.29 -2.76
C ALA A 40 -18.25 9.35 -1.87
N LEU A 41 -17.68 10.54 -1.70
CA LEU A 41 -16.57 10.75 -0.76
C LEU A 41 -17.13 11.29 0.56
N PRO A 42 -16.98 10.56 1.69
CA PRO A 42 -17.47 11.00 2.99
C PRO A 42 -16.80 12.32 3.42
N ALA A 43 -17.56 13.18 4.12
CA ALA A 43 -17.02 14.41 4.69
C ALA A 43 -16.14 14.16 5.93
N ASP A 44 -16.23 12.98 6.51
CA ASP A 44 -15.48 12.52 7.68
C ASP A 44 -14.61 11.29 7.37
N ALA A 45 -13.92 10.77 8.38
CA ALA A 45 -13.09 9.57 8.27
C ALA A 45 -13.93 8.27 8.32
N SER A 46 -14.94 8.17 7.46
CA SER A 46 -15.79 6.99 7.34
C SER A 46 -15.37 6.09 6.17
N PRO A 47 -15.51 4.76 6.31
CA PRO A 47 -15.28 3.82 5.21
C PRO A 47 -16.24 4.05 4.04
N ARG A 48 -15.79 3.86 2.79
CA ARG A 48 -16.61 3.93 1.58
C ARG A 48 -16.66 2.60 0.84
N ILE A 49 -17.66 2.42 -0.03
CA ILE A 49 -17.95 1.14 -0.71
C ILE A 49 -16.77 0.70 -1.59
N GLY A 50 -16.14 1.62 -2.31
CA GLY A 50 -15.03 1.30 -3.24
C GLY A 50 -13.73 0.94 -2.55
N THR A 51 -13.64 1.12 -1.25
CA THR A 51 -12.46 0.73 -0.44
C THR A 51 -12.87 -0.22 0.71
N PRO A 52 -13.44 -1.41 0.42
CA PRO A 52 -13.92 -2.33 1.46
C PRO A 52 -12.81 -2.75 2.44
N GLN A 53 -11.55 -2.79 1.99
CA GLN A 53 -10.38 -3.03 2.82
C GLN A 53 -10.16 -1.97 3.90
N SER A 54 -10.75 -0.79 3.79
CA SER A 54 -10.56 0.32 4.75
C SER A 54 -11.07 0.03 6.17
N ARG A 55 -11.84 -1.04 6.34
CA ARG A 55 -12.34 -1.52 7.64
C ARG A 55 -11.35 -2.42 8.39
N HIS A 56 -10.16 -2.63 7.82
CA HIS A 56 -9.11 -3.48 8.39
C HIS A 56 -7.90 -2.65 8.80
N THR A 57 -6.99 -3.26 9.55
CA THR A 57 -5.74 -2.61 9.95
C THR A 57 -4.95 -2.17 8.72
N HIS A 58 -4.47 -0.94 8.75
CA HIS A 58 -3.59 -0.37 7.74
C HIS A 58 -2.37 0.25 8.41
N ALA A 59 -1.24 0.19 7.72
CA ALA A 59 -0.03 0.89 8.10
C ALA A 59 0.39 1.84 6.97
N LEU A 60 0.81 3.04 7.35
CA LEU A 60 1.57 3.94 6.49
C LEU A 60 3.04 3.74 6.82
N LEU A 61 3.78 3.04 5.96
CA LEU A 61 5.19 2.77 6.19
C LEU A 61 6.01 4.07 6.09
N GLY A 62 7.19 4.10 6.75
CA GLY A 62 8.03 5.29 6.81
C GLY A 62 8.38 5.90 5.44
N GLY A 63 8.60 5.06 4.40
CA GLY A 63 8.81 5.53 3.03
C GLY A 63 7.59 6.24 2.43
N GLY A 64 6.38 5.74 2.71
CA GLY A 64 5.14 6.40 2.31
C GLY A 64 4.87 7.68 3.09
N GLN A 65 5.16 7.69 4.39
CA GLN A 65 5.05 8.88 5.23
C GLN A 65 5.97 10.00 4.72
N ARG A 66 7.24 9.68 4.42
CA ARG A 66 8.19 10.63 3.81
C ARG A 66 7.70 11.16 2.47
N ALA A 67 7.24 10.26 1.60
CA ALA A 67 6.71 10.64 0.29
C ALA A 67 5.50 11.59 0.39
N LEU A 68 4.58 11.34 1.35
CA LEU A 68 3.48 12.27 1.61
C LEU A 68 3.94 13.61 2.15
N GLY A 69 4.98 13.64 3.00
CA GLY A 69 5.61 14.88 3.46
C GLY A 69 6.24 15.69 2.33
N ASP A 70 6.88 15.01 1.35
CA ASP A 70 7.45 15.64 0.14
C ASP A 70 6.34 16.22 -0.77
N LEU A 71 5.20 15.54 -0.88
CA LEU A 71 4.05 15.99 -1.70
C LEU A 71 3.22 17.07 -1.01
N PHE A 72 3.07 16.99 0.28
CA PHE A 72 2.23 17.85 1.12
C PHE A 72 3.04 18.32 2.34
N PRO A 73 3.67 19.50 2.28
CA PRO A 73 4.37 20.05 3.45
C PRO A 73 3.50 20.01 4.70
N ASP A 74 4.08 19.65 5.84
CA ASP A 74 3.41 19.54 7.15
C ASP A 74 2.34 18.42 7.25
N PHE A 75 2.35 17.43 6.36
CA PHE A 75 1.36 16.34 6.37
C PHE A 75 1.32 15.55 7.68
N GLU A 76 2.46 15.36 8.34
CA GLU A 76 2.53 14.69 9.65
C GLU A 76 1.80 15.50 10.74
N GLN A 77 1.88 16.82 10.68
CA GLN A 77 1.15 17.70 11.59
C GLN A 77 -0.37 17.61 11.35
N ASP A 78 -0.79 17.50 10.09
CA ASP A 78 -2.20 17.27 9.76
C ASP A 78 -2.69 15.93 10.31
N LEU A 79 -1.90 14.86 10.16
CA LEU A 79 -2.24 13.54 10.72
C LEU A 79 -2.38 13.60 12.25
N ALA A 80 -1.41 14.20 12.91
CA ALA A 80 -1.43 14.38 14.36
C ALA A 80 -2.63 15.23 14.80
N GLY A 81 -2.90 16.34 14.11
CA GLY A 81 -4.05 17.22 14.34
C GLY A 81 -5.40 16.52 14.09
N ALA A 82 -5.46 15.56 13.19
CA ALA A 82 -6.63 14.73 12.93
C ALA A 82 -6.80 13.60 13.95
N GLY A 83 -5.86 13.40 14.87
CA GLY A 83 -5.92 12.41 15.95
C GLY A 83 -5.18 11.10 15.65
N ALA A 84 -4.32 11.05 14.63
CA ALA A 84 -3.45 9.91 14.42
C ALA A 84 -2.51 9.73 15.63
N VAL A 85 -2.31 8.48 16.05
CA VAL A 85 -1.56 8.13 17.26
C VAL A 85 -0.08 7.95 16.89
N PRO A 86 0.83 8.78 17.43
CA PRO A 86 2.26 8.61 17.17
C PRO A 86 2.78 7.35 17.85
N ALA A 87 3.67 6.64 17.17
CA ALA A 87 4.34 5.44 17.69
C ALA A 87 5.81 5.45 17.28
N ARG A 88 6.72 5.29 18.26
CA ARG A 88 8.15 5.12 17.99
C ARG A 88 8.37 3.75 17.37
N VAL A 89 8.82 3.75 16.12
CA VAL A 89 9.00 2.49 15.37
C VAL A 89 10.07 1.62 16.03
N GLY A 90 9.74 0.35 16.21
CA GLY A 90 10.60 -0.64 16.89
C GLY A 90 10.49 -0.64 18.42
N LEU A 91 9.86 0.38 19.04
CA LEU A 91 9.68 0.45 20.49
C LEU A 91 8.22 0.29 20.92
N ASP A 92 7.30 1.09 20.35
CA ASP A 92 5.93 1.16 20.83
C ASP A 92 5.01 0.08 20.23
N VAL A 93 5.44 -0.62 19.19
CA VAL A 93 4.72 -1.77 18.61
C VAL A 93 5.43 -3.05 18.99
N ARG A 94 4.73 -3.90 19.77
CA ARG A 94 5.21 -5.20 20.21
C ARG A 94 5.08 -6.20 19.05
N LEU A 95 6.21 -6.71 18.56
CA LEU A 95 6.24 -7.72 17.51
C LEU A 95 6.53 -9.10 18.13
N GLU A 96 5.60 -10.03 17.93
CA GLU A 96 5.69 -11.41 18.40
C GLU A 96 5.80 -12.35 17.20
N ARG A 97 6.85 -13.18 17.18
CA ARG A 97 7.14 -14.10 16.08
C ARG A 97 7.92 -15.31 16.59
N PRO A 98 7.92 -16.45 15.86
CA PRO A 98 8.65 -17.63 16.31
C PRO A 98 10.09 -17.32 16.72
N GLY A 99 10.46 -17.78 17.92
CA GLY A 99 11.77 -17.50 18.53
C GLY A 99 11.87 -16.16 19.25
N PHE A 100 10.87 -15.27 19.14
CA PHE A 100 10.88 -13.93 19.75
C PHE A 100 9.49 -13.51 20.26
N ASP A 101 9.25 -13.62 21.56
CA ASP A 101 7.95 -13.29 22.18
C ASP A 101 8.10 -12.34 23.39
N PRO A 102 8.44 -11.07 23.16
CA PRO A 102 8.48 -10.32 21.90
C PRO A 102 9.89 -10.26 21.26
N PHE A 103 9.90 -9.81 20.00
CA PHE A 103 11.11 -9.27 19.38
C PHE A 103 11.61 -8.06 20.19
N PRO A 104 12.93 -7.85 20.34
CA PRO A 104 13.45 -6.76 21.17
C PRO A 104 12.91 -5.40 20.77
N GLN A 105 12.30 -4.70 21.73
CA GLN A 105 11.77 -3.36 21.54
C GLN A 105 12.89 -2.33 21.72
N ARG A 106 13.14 -1.50 20.68
CA ARG A 106 14.15 -0.44 20.66
C ARG A 106 13.62 0.76 19.88
N ASP A 107 13.91 1.96 20.35
CA ASP A 107 13.68 3.17 19.56
C ASP A 107 14.66 3.20 18.38
N LEU A 108 14.13 3.13 17.16
CA LEU A 108 14.92 3.13 15.94
C LEU A 108 15.15 4.53 15.35
N GLY A 109 14.62 5.56 16.03
CA GLY A 109 14.90 6.98 15.76
C GLY A 109 13.95 7.63 14.76
N TRP A 110 12.73 7.09 14.54
CA TRP A 110 11.65 7.78 13.85
C TRP A 110 10.27 7.40 14.39
N ILE A 111 9.31 8.30 14.16
CA ILE A 111 7.92 8.15 14.57
C ILE A 111 7.08 7.76 13.35
N GLY A 112 6.30 6.70 13.47
CA GLY A 112 5.18 6.38 12.60
C GLY A 112 3.87 6.86 13.21
N TYR A 113 2.81 6.84 12.44
CA TYR A 113 1.47 7.17 12.91
C TYR A 113 0.51 6.01 12.67
N ALA A 114 -0.19 5.61 13.72
CA ALA A 114 -1.27 4.64 13.65
C ALA A 114 -2.62 5.36 13.57
N MET A 115 -3.47 4.95 12.64
CA MET A 115 -4.77 5.58 12.39
C MET A 115 -5.61 4.70 11.46
N SER A 116 -6.89 5.05 11.33
CA SER A 116 -7.75 4.39 10.35
C SER A 116 -7.37 4.75 8.92
N ARG A 117 -7.57 3.82 7.99
CA ARG A 117 -7.38 4.07 6.55
C ARG A 117 -8.23 5.24 6.03
N PRO A 118 -9.52 5.39 6.44
CA PRO A 118 -10.30 6.56 6.08
C PRO A 118 -9.71 7.88 6.53
N LEU A 119 -9.04 7.95 7.69
CA LEU A 119 -8.41 9.17 8.17
C LEU A 119 -7.24 9.60 7.27
N ILE A 120 -6.38 8.66 6.87
CA ILE A 120 -5.27 8.94 5.94
C ILE A 120 -5.82 9.52 4.62
N GLU A 121 -6.85 8.88 4.05
CA GLU A 121 -7.43 9.30 2.78
C GLU A 121 -8.12 10.66 2.88
N LEU A 122 -8.86 10.91 3.97
CA LEU A 122 -9.50 12.20 4.23
C LEU A 122 -8.46 13.32 4.33
N THR A 123 -7.39 13.12 5.11
CA THR A 123 -6.32 14.11 5.28
C THR A 123 -5.63 14.43 3.94
N ALA A 124 -5.29 13.42 3.15
CA ALA A 124 -4.70 13.61 1.83
C ALA A 124 -5.68 14.34 0.87
N ARG A 125 -6.96 13.97 0.88
CA ARG A 125 -7.99 14.60 0.05
C ARG A 125 -8.18 16.07 0.40
N GLN A 126 -8.26 16.40 1.68
CA GLN A 126 -8.36 17.79 2.15
C GLN A 126 -7.18 18.65 1.70
N ARG A 127 -6.00 18.08 1.57
CA ARG A 127 -4.83 18.75 1.00
C ARG A 127 -4.98 18.95 -0.51
N VAL A 128 -5.43 17.94 -1.24
CA VAL A 128 -5.66 18.00 -2.68
C VAL A 128 -6.74 19.04 -3.03
N GLU A 129 -7.82 19.12 -2.26
CA GLU A 129 -8.92 20.08 -2.46
C GLU A 129 -8.50 21.56 -2.30
N ARG A 130 -7.32 21.83 -1.73
CA ARG A 130 -6.78 23.22 -1.64
C ARG A 130 -6.18 23.71 -2.96
N TYR A 131 -5.94 22.83 -3.94
CA TYR A 131 -5.38 23.20 -5.23
C TYR A 131 -6.50 23.67 -6.18
N PRO A 132 -6.49 24.96 -6.62
CA PRO A 132 -7.62 25.53 -7.36
C PRO A 132 -7.81 24.93 -8.76
N ASN A 133 -6.80 24.28 -9.30
CA ASN A 133 -6.84 23.60 -10.60
C ASN A 133 -7.13 22.10 -10.52
N ILE A 134 -7.47 21.56 -9.32
CA ILE A 134 -7.92 20.18 -9.16
C ILE A 134 -9.44 20.18 -8.90
N ALA A 135 -10.17 19.39 -9.67
CA ALA A 135 -11.58 19.11 -9.46
C ALA A 135 -11.78 17.61 -9.18
N ILE A 136 -12.38 17.26 -8.04
CA ILE A 136 -12.77 15.88 -7.74
C ILE A 136 -14.26 15.72 -8.09
N ARG A 137 -14.56 14.84 -9.05
CA ARG A 137 -15.93 14.52 -9.48
C ARG A 137 -16.31 13.15 -8.92
N THR A 138 -17.21 13.14 -7.95
CA THR A 138 -17.76 11.93 -7.32
C THR A 138 -18.90 11.35 -8.15
N HIS A 139 -19.29 10.11 -7.86
CA HIS A 139 -20.31 9.37 -8.61
C HIS A 139 -20.00 9.29 -10.12
N CYS A 140 -18.72 9.30 -10.49
CA CYS A 140 -18.24 9.26 -11.87
C CYS A 140 -17.48 7.96 -12.09
N ARG A 141 -18.12 7.01 -12.75
CA ARG A 141 -17.54 5.70 -13.05
C ARG A 141 -16.90 5.71 -14.44
N ALA A 142 -15.57 5.73 -14.52
CA ALA A 142 -14.85 5.54 -15.77
C ALA A 142 -15.22 4.19 -16.41
N ARG A 143 -15.51 4.20 -17.70
CA ARG A 143 -16.00 3.04 -18.47
C ARG A 143 -15.03 2.62 -19.55
N GLU A 144 -14.40 3.58 -20.22
CA GLU A 144 -13.62 3.32 -21.42
C GLU A 144 -12.58 4.41 -21.63
N LEU A 145 -11.38 4.02 -22.03
CA LEU A 145 -10.36 4.90 -22.58
C LEU A 145 -10.54 4.99 -24.10
N MET A 146 -10.52 6.19 -24.62
CA MET A 146 -10.73 6.43 -26.06
C MET A 146 -9.40 6.68 -26.76
N PRO A 147 -9.11 5.97 -27.87
CA PRO A 147 -7.89 6.18 -28.62
C PRO A 147 -7.91 7.51 -29.37
N SER A 148 -6.72 8.03 -29.67
CA SER A 148 -6.52 9.05 -30.70
C SER A 148 -6.87 8.49 -32.10
N PRO A 149 -7.12 9.34 -33.10
CA PRO A 149 -7.45 8.88 -34.45
C PRO A 149 -6.42 7.96 -35.08
N ASP A 150 -5.15 8.07 -34.71
CA ASP A 150 -4.04 7.22 -35.17
C ASP A 150 -3.82 5.96 -34.31
N GLY A 151 -4.61 5.78 -33.23
CA GLY A 151 -4.51 4.63 -32.32
C GLY A 151 -3.29 4.59 -31.41
N ASN A 152 -2.40 5.60 -31.46
CA ASN A 152 -1.12 5.57 -30.74
C ASN A 152 -1.16 6.25 -29.35
N ALA A 153 -2.27 6.89 -28.99
CA ALA A 153 -2.43 7.63 -27.75
C ALA A 153 -3.85 7.44 -27.15
N VAL A 154 -3.98 7.73 -25.88
CA VAL A 154 -5.29 8.02 -25.26
C VAL A 154 -5.62 9.48 -25.49
N SER A 155 -6.87 9.77 -25.91
CA SER A 155 -7.35 11.13 -26.16
C SER A 155 -8.46 11.57 -25.22
N ALA A 156 -9.19 10.62 -24.61
CA ALA A 156 -10.32 10.91 -23.74
C ALA A 156 -10.68 9.74 -22.84
N ILE A 157 -11.50 10.03 -21.83
CA ILE A 157 -12.22 9.01 -21.03
C ILE A 157 -13.71 9.16 -21.25
N ARG A 158 -14.40 8.05 -21.49
CA ARG A 158 -15.85 7.94 -21.35
C ARG A 158 -16.18 7.45 -19.93
N PHE A 159 -17.10 8.12 -19.27
CA PHE A 159 -17.53 7.75 -17.94
C PHE A 159 -19.05 7.96 -17.77
N GLU A 160 -19.61 7.29 -16.80
CA GLU A 160 -21.00 7.43 -16.39
C GLU A 160 -21.06 8.30 -15.14
N ASN A 161 -21.84 9.36 -15.17
CA ASN A 161 -22.04 10.26 -14.03
C ASN A 161 -23.10 9.75 -13.06
N GLY A 162 -23.33 10.46 -11.94
CA GLY A 162 -24.29 10.08 -10.90
C GLY A 162 -25.75 9.97 -11.37
N ASP A 163 -26.10 10.59 -12.49
CA ASP A 163 -27.44 10.51 -13.12
C ASP A 163 -27.56 9.34 -14.12
N GLY A 164 -26.51 8.52 -14.25
CA GLY A 164 -26.44 7.42 -15.21
C GLY A 164 -26.20 7.86 -16.65
N ARG A 165 -25.85 9.13 -16.89
CA ARG A 165 -25.55 9.66 -18.22
C ARG A 165 -24.09 9.41 -18.59
N SER A 166 -23.87 9.02 -19.85
CA SER A 166 -22.53 8.90 -20.41
C SER A 166 -21.98 10.27 -20.79
N GLU A 167 -20.81 10.60 -20.28
CA GLU A 167 -20.05 11.80 -20.61
C GLU A 167 -18.66 11.42 -21.12
N THR A 168 -18.04 12.34 -21.87
CA THR A 168 -16.66 12.19 -22.36
C THR A 168 -15.84 13.41 -21.98
N LEU A 169 -14.66 13.18 -21.42
CA LEU A 169 -13.65 14.21 -21.15
C LEU A 169 -12.39 13.96 -21.95
N MET A 170 -11.94 14.99 -22.67
CA MET A 170 -10.65 14.95 -23.36
C MET A 170 -9.51 15.03 -22.37
N ALA A 171 -8.36 14.43 -22.71
CA ALA A 171 -7.18 14.45 -21.84
C ALA A 171 -5.90 14.45 -22.66
N ASP A 172 -4.88 15.18 -22.17
CA ASP A 172 -3.50 15.05 -22.62
C ASP A 172 -2.81 13.88 -21.92
N LEU A 173 -3.20 13.62 -20.65
CA LEU A 173 -2.72 12.51 -19.83
C LEU A 173 -3.86 11.92 -19.00
N VAL A 174 -3.95 10.60 -19.00
CA VAL A 174 -4.82 9.82 -18.11
C VAL A 174 -3.95 8.98 -17.17
N VAL A 175 -4.12 9.18 -15.87
CA VAL A 175 -3.53 8.32 -14.83
C VAL A 175 -4.60 7.36 -14.33
N GLU A 176 -4.41 6.05 -14.56
CA GLU A 176 -5.31 5.02 -14.08
C GLU A 176 -4.87 4.52 -12.70
N ALA A 177 -5.46 5.09 -11.64
CA ALA A 177 -5.27 4.71 -10.24
C ALA A 177 -6.50 4.00 -9.67
N SER A 178 -7.25 3.26 -10.50
CA SER A 178 -8.50 2.58 -10.13
C SER A 178 -8.29 1.34 -9.25
N GLY A 179 -7.05 0.92 -9.04
CA GLY A 179 -6.63 -0.22 -8.22
C GLY A 179 -6.63 -1.56 -8.96
N ARG A 180 -7.46 -1.77 -9.99
CA ARG A 180 -7.51 -3.05 -10.73
C ARG A 180 -6.75 -3.02 -12.05
N GLY A 181 -6.55 -1.85 -12.63
CA GLY A 181 -5.88 -1.67 -13.92
C GLY A 181 -6.68 -2.19 -15.12
N SER A 182 -7.99 -2.46 -14.96
CA SER A 182 -8.81 -3.06 -16.01
C SER A 182 -8.96 -2.15 -17.22
N LEU A 183 -9.10 -0.85 -17.02
CA LEU A 183 -9.24 0.12 -18.11
C LEU A 183 -8.00 0.15 -19.01
N THR A 184 -6.81 0.10 -18.44
CA THR A 184 -5.56 0.02 -19.22
C THR A 184 -5.48 -1.27 -20.02
N LEU A 185 -5.79 -2.42 -19.40
CA LEU A 185 -5.72 -3.71 -20.10
C LEU A 185 -6.74 -3.80 -21.23
N GLU A 186 -8.01 -3.42 -20.97
CA GLU A 186 -9.08 -3.36 -21.98
C GLU A 186 -8.71 -2.40 -23.13
N PHE A 187 -8.09 -1.27 -22.80
CA PHE A 187 -7.63 -0.32 -23.82
C PHE A 187 -6.53 -0.91 -24.70
N LEU A 188 -5.49 -1.52 -24.12
CA LEU A 188 -4.40 -2.17 -24.87
C LEU A 188 -4.95 -3.25 -25.82
N GLU A 189 -5.88 -4.08 -25.35
CA GLU A 189 -6.56 -5.08 -26.18
C GLU A 189 -7.33 -4.43 -27.35
N SER A 190 -8.07 -3.35 -27.08
CA SER A 190 -8.89 -2.66 -28.07
C SER A 190 -8.10 -2.06 -29.23
N ILE A 191 -6.84 -1.67 -28.97
CA ILE A 191 -5.92 -1.13 -29.97
C ILE A 191 -4.92 -2.17 -30.51
N GLY A 192 -5.09 -3.45 -30.16
CA GLY A 192 -4.23 -4.55 -30.62
C GLY A 192 -2.80 -4.52 -30.07
N GLN A 193 -2.57 -3.89 -28.93
CA GLN A 193 -1.28 -3.90 -28.25
C GLN A 193 -1.16 -5.11 -27.30
N PRO A 194 0.06 -5.63 -27.09
CA PRO A 194 0.28 -6.73 -26.16
C PRO A 194 -0.02 -6.32 -24.74
N LEU A 195 -0.57 -7.26 -23.94
CA LEU A 195 -0.73 -7.12 -22.51
C LEU A 195 0.61 -7.34 -21.79
N PRO A 196 0.83 -6.71 -20.62
CA PRO A 196 2.02 -6.96 -19.80
C PRO A 196 2.04 -8.39 -19.26
N GLU A 197 3.21 -9.00 -19.22
CA GLU A 197 3.42 -10.22 -18.43
C GLU A 197 3.03 -9.97 -16.97
N GLN A 198 2.57 -11.02 -16.28
CA GLN A 198 2.14 -10.92 -14.90
C GLN A 198 2.80 -11.98 -14.02
N ASN A 199 3.34 -11.54 -12.89
CA ASN A 199 3.63 -12.43 -11.78
C ASN A 199 2.43 -12.45 -10.85
N VAL A 200 1.90 -13.64 -10.58
CA VAL A 200 0.74 -13.85 -9.71
C VAL A 200 1.12 -14.77 -8.56
N ILE A 201 0.87 -14.33 -7.31
CA ILE A 201 1.07 -15.15 -6.11
C ILE A 201 -0.28 -15.34 -5.44
N GLY A 202 -0.81 -16.58 -5.51
CA GLY A 202 -2.13 -16.96 -4.98
C GLY A 202 -2.08 -17.18 -3.48
N VAL A 203 -2.27 -16.13 -2.70
CA VAL A 203 -2.13 -16.14 -1.22
C VAL A 203 -3.42 -16.52 -0.49
N ASP A 204 -4.60 -16.41 -1.13
CA ASP A 204 -5.92 -16.72 -0.57
C ASP A 204 -6.07 -16.27 0.90
N ILE A 205 -5.95 -14.96 1.13
CA ILE A 205 -6.03 -14.38 2.47
C ILE A 205 -7.46 -13.99 2.81
N ALA A 206 -7.85 -14.26 4.04
CA ALA A 206 -9.09 -13.77 4.63
C ALA A 206 -8.81 -12.96 5.90
N TYR A 207 -9.48 -11.82 6.01
CA TYR A 207 -9.45 -10.96 7.18
C TYR A 207 -10.78 -10.96 7.91
N ALA A 208 -10.73 -10.94 9.25
CA ALA A 208 -11.79 -10.44 10.11
C ALA A 208 -11.22 -9.32 10.97
N SER A 209 -11.94 -8.20 11.07
CA SER A 209 -11.50 -7.06 11.90
C SER A 209 -12.63 -6.56 12.77
N ALA A 210 -12.28 -6.24 14.01
CA ALA A 210 -13.16 -5.63 14.99
C ALA A 210 -12.49 -4.41 15.63
N VAL A 211 -13.31 -3.43 16.01
CA VAL A 211 -12.85 -2.21 16.71
C VAL A 211 -13.31 -2.30 18.16
N PHE A 212 -12.43 -1.91 19.08
CA PHE A 212 -12.68 -1.91 20.53
C PHE A 212 -12.32 -0.56 21.13
N ALA A 213 -13.04 -0.15 22.18
CA ALA A 213 -12.60 0.94 23.03
C ALA A 213 -11.33 0.51 23.80
N ILE A 214 -10.37 1.42 23.97
CA ILE A 214 -9.19 1.15 24.79
C ILE A 214 -9.63 1.22 26.27
N PRO A 215 -9.46 0.14 27.06
CA PRO A 215 -9.79 0.15 28.48
C PRO A 215 -8.87 1.07 29.29
N ASP A 216 -9.35 1.63 30.39
CA ASP A 216 -8.53 2.48 31.28
C ASP A 216 -7.33 1.75 31.91
N ASP A 217 -7.44 0.41 32.04
CA ASP A 217 -6.38 -0.47 32.56
C ASP A 217 -5.54 -1.11 31.43
N ALA A 218 -5.57 -0.55 30.23
CA ALA A 218 -4.79 -1.04 29.10
C ALA A 218 -3.28 -1.04 29.41
N PRO A 219 -2.51 -2.02 28.87
CA PRO A 219 -1.06 -2.01 28.99
C PRO A 219 -0.44 -0.72 28.45
N THR A 220 0.63 -0.25 29.11
CA THR A 220 1.32 1.00 28.77
C THR A 220 2.73 0.80 28.19
N ASP A 221 3.21 -0.44 28.15
CA ASP A 221 4.52 -0.83 27.62
C ASP A 221 4.53 -1.03 26.10
N TRP A 222 3.36 -0.94 25.46
CA TRP A 222 3.17 -0.94 24.01
C TRP A 222 1.86 -0.23 23.63
N THR A 223 1.79 0.27 22.41
CA THR A 223 0.58 0.89 21.84
C THR A 223 -0.09 -0.01 20.80
N GLY A 224 0.66 -0.94 20.23
CA GLY A 224 0.18 -1.92 19.27
C GLY A 224 0.89 -3.26 19.41
N VAL A 225 0.26 -4.31 18.89
CA VAL A 225 0.78 -5.69 18.89
C VAL A 225 0.60 -6.33 17.54
N MET A 226 1.65 -6.99 17.07
CA MET A 226 1.59 -7.85 15.88
C MET A 226 2.09 -9.24 16.26
N THR A 227 1.28 -10.27 16.09
CA THR A 227 1.69 -11.66 16.31
C THR A 227 1.55 -12.45 15.04
N PHE A 228 2.62 -13.14 14.66
CA PHE A 228 2.70 -13.96 13.46
C PHE A 228 3.16 -15.37 13.82
N ASP A 229 2.67 -16.35 13.08
CA ASP A 229 3.23 -17.70 13.07
C ASP A 229 4.31 -17.83 11.98
N SER A 230 4.88 -19.03 11.86
CA SER A 230 5.80 -19.33 10.77
C SER A 230 5.08 -19.30 9.42
N PRO A 231 5.56 -18.55 8.42
CA PRO A 231 4.94 -18.52 7.10
C PRO A 231 4.78 -19.91 6.46
N ALA A 232 5.71 -20.83 6.74
CA ALA A 232 5.66 -22.18 6.20
C ALA A 232 4.58 -23.07 6.83
N ARG A 233 4.21 -22.82 8.10
CA ARG A 233 3.19 -23.60 8.82
C ARG A 233 1.79 -23.09 8.56
N GLY A 234 1.65 -21.80 8.22
CA GLY A 234 0.37 -21.12 8.26
C GLY A 234 -0.12 -20.89 9.68
N GLY A 235 -1.42 -20.73 9.86
CA GLY A 235 -2.02 -20.37 11.12
C GLY A 235 -2.58 -18.95 11.09
N LEU A 236 -3.23 -18.55 12.20
CA LEU A 236 -3.77 -17.21 12.32
C LEU A 236 -2.67 -16.23 12.73
N ALA A 237 -2.65 -15.09 12.04
CA ALA A 237 -1.91 -13.92 12.50
C ALA A 237 -2.88 -12.90 13.12
N GLY A 238 -2.37 -12.09 14.06
CA GLY A 238 -3.13 -11.03 14.70
C GLY A 238 -2.39 -9.71 14.65
N ILE A 239 -3.08 -8.65 14.27
CA ILE A 239 -2.54 -7.28 14.22
C ILE A 239 -3.50 -6.39 15.00
N MET A 240 -3.01 -5.74 16.06
CA MET A 240 -3.76 -4.77 16.85
C MET A 240 -3.00 -3.45 16.85
N LEU A 241 -3.64 -2.40 16.35
CA LEU A 241 -3.07 -1.05 16.33
C LEU A 241 -4.06 -0.05 16.92
N PRO A 242 -3.58 1.05 17.50
CA PRO A 242 -4.44 2.13 17.95
C PRO A 242 -5.03 2.87 16.74
N LEU A 243 -6.20 3.42 16.96
CA LEU A 243 -6.88 4.36 16.06
C LEU A 243 -7.10 5.67 16.80
N GLU A 244 -7.45 6.70 16.03
CA GLU A 244 -7.97 7.94 16.58
C GLU A 244 -9.14 7.72 17.53
N ARG A 245 -9.33 8.60 18.53
CA ARG A 245 -10.42 8.56 19.53
C ARG A 245 -10.35 7.35 20.47
N ASP A 246 -9.18 7.02 20.98
CA ASP A 246 -8.92 5.99 22.00
C ASP A 246 -9.55 4.62 21.65
N ARG A 247 -9.27 4.13 20.46
CA ARG A 247 -9.76 2.85 19.97
C ARG A 247 -8.61 1.96 19.52
N TRP A 248 -8.84 0.67 19.60
CA TRP A 248 -8.04 -0.34 18.91
C TRP A 248 -8.79 -0.92 17.73
N ILE A 249 -8.08 -1.13 16.62
CA ILE A 249 -8.50 -2.02 15.57
C ILE A 249 -7.71 -3.32 15.67
N VAL A 250 -8.41 -4.46 15.66
CA VAL A 250 -7.80 -5.78 15.68
C VAL A 250 -8.18 -6.50 14.40
N THR A 251 -7.19 -6.96 13.66
CA THR A 251 -7.36 -7.76 12.44
C THR A 251 -6.79 -9.15 12.68
N LEU A 252 -7.61 -10.17 12.52
CA LEU A 252 -7.19 -11.56 12.40
C LEU A 252 -7.02 -11.89 10.93
N VAL A 253 -5.93 -12.59 10.62
CA VAL A 253 -5.53 -12.93 9.25
C VAL A 253 -5.43 -14.44 9.14
N GLY A 254 -6.19 -15.02 8.24
CA GLY A 254 -6.09 -16.43 7.89
C GLY A 254 -5.67 -16.62 6.44
N HIS A 255 -5.08 -17.76 6.13
CA HIS A 255 -4.58 -18.13 4.81
C HIS A 255 -5.20 -19.43 4.31
N HIS A 256 -5.40 -19.56 3.00
CA HIS A 256 -5.71 -20.83 2.33
C HIS A 256 -6.86 -21.64 2.94
N GLY A 257 -7.95 -20.97 3.29
CA GLY A 257 -9.16 -21.62 3.84
C GLY A 257 -9.33 -21.43 5.35
N ASP A 258 -8.32 -20.96 6.05
CA ASP A 258 -8.46 -20.49 7.43
C ASP A 258 -9.16 -19.12 7.38
N LYS A 259 -10.49 -19.14 7.54
CA LYS A 259 -11.32 -17.93 7.39
C LYS A 259 -11.81 -17.49 8.77
N PRO A 260 -11.22 -16.41 9.33
CA PRO A 260 -11.68 -15.90 10.62
C PRO A 260 -13.20 -15.58 10.59
N PRO A 261 -13.94 -15.90 11.67
CA PRO A 261 -15.38 -15.70 11.74
C PRO A 261 -15.80 -14.24 11.64
N GLY A 262 -17.04 -14.04 11.18
CA GLY A 262 -17.66 -12.71 11.06
C GLY A 262 -18.51 -12.32 12.27
N ASP A 263 -18.55 -13.13 13.32
CA ASP A 263 -19.25 -12.83 14.56
C ASP A 263 -18.27 -12.64 15.72
N ARG A 264 -18.74 -12.03 16.81
CA ARG A 264 -17.90 -11.66 17.95
C ARG A 264 -17.36 -12.86 18.70
N GLU A 265 -18.19 -13.87 18.92
CA GLU A 265 -17.81 -15.05 19.72
C GLU A 265 -16.68 -15.82 19.01
N GLY A 266 -16.89 -16.10 17.73
CA GLY A 266 -15.87 -16.74 16.90
C GLY A 266 -14.60 -15.91 16.78
N PHE A 267 -14.73 -14.56 16.62
CA PHE A 267 -13.57 -13.66 16.56
C PHE A 267 -12.72 -13.75 17.84
N LEU A 268 -13.33 -13.74 19.02
CA LEU A 268 -12.61 -13.92 20.29
C LEU A 268 -12.05 -15.33 20.44
N GLY A 269 -12.77 -16.34 19.96
CA GLY A 269 -12.29 -17.73 19.93
C GLY A 269 -11.03 -17.89 19.08
N ASP A 270 -10.99 -17.28 17.91
CA ASP A 270 -9.80 -17.28 17.04
C ASP A 270 -8.66 -16.42 17.63
N ALA A 271 -8.98 -15.28 18.24
CA ALA A 271 -7.98 -14.47 18.94
C ALA A 271 -7.30 -15.24 20.09
N GLN A 272 -8.04 -16.15 20.76
CA GLN A 272 -7.50 -17.02 21.80
C GLN A 272 -6.57 -18.10 21.25
N GLN A 273 -6.72 -18.48 19.97
CA GLN A 273 -5.88 -19.47 19.29
C GLN A 273 -4.61 -18.87 18.66
N LEU A 274 -4.46 -17.55 18.69
CA LEU A 274 -3.21 -16.92 18.27
C LEU A 274 -2.02 -17.52 19.04
N ARG A 275 -0.86 -17.58 18.39
CA ARG A 275 0.36 -18.16 18.98
C ARG A 275 0.73 -17.57 20.34
N THR A 276 0.39 -16.30 20.57
CA THR A 276 0.59 -15.59 21.85
C THR A 276 -0.75 -15.04 22.36
N PRO A 277 -0.96 -15.00 23.68
CA PRO A 277 -2.22 -14.56 24.26
C PRO A 277 -2.37 -13.02 24.35
N THR A 278 -1.40 -12.24 23.90
CA THR A 278 -1.30 -10.80 24.16
C THR A 278 -2.54 -10.06 23.63
N ILE A 279 -2.90 -10.26 22.35
CA ILE A 279 -4.08 -9.62 21.74
C ILE A 279 -5.37 -10.08 22.43
N TYR A 280 -5.54 -11.39 22.62
CA TYR A 280 -6.73 -11.92 23.31
C TYR A 280 -6.92 -11.32 24.71
N ASN A 281 -5.84 -11.26 25.50
CA ASN A 281 -5.89 -10.71 26.85
C ASN A 281 -6.29 -9.22 26.86
N ALA A 282 -5.86 -8.46 25.86
CA ALA A 282 -6.21 -7.04 25.74
C ALA A 282 -7.69 -6.84 25.39
N ILE A 283 -8.26 -7.68 24.49
CA ILE A 283 -9.61 -7.42 23.94
C ILE A 283 -10.73 -8.21 24.60
N ARG A 284 -10.46 -9.29 25.33
CA ARG A 284 -11.49 -10.18 25.88
C ARG A 284 -12.52 -9.47 26.79
N ARG A 285 -12.14 -8.36 27.41
CA ARG A 285 -13.00 -7.52 28.28
C ARG A 285 -13.25 -6.12 27.70
N ALA A 286 -12.60 -5.78 26.59
CA ALA A 286 -12.77 -4.47 25.96
C ALA A 286 -14.16 -4.35 25.33
N GLU A 287 -14.73 -3.16 25.36
CA GLU A 287 -16.01 -2.86 24.73
C GLU A 287 -15.87 -2.88 23.20
N PRO A 288 -16.64 -3.72 22.48
CA PRO A 288 -16.62 -3.71 21.02
C PRO A 288 -17.39 -2.51 20.47
N LEU A 289 -16.85 -1.88 19.46
CA LEU A 289 -17.42 -0.71 18.78
C LEU A 289 -17.88 -1.10 17.36
N GLY A 290 -18.96 -1.83 17.27
CA GLY A 290 -19.55 -2.25 15.99
C GLY A 290 -19.38 -3.74 15.69
N GLU A 291 -19.67 -4.11 14.45
CA GLU A 291 -19.66 -5.49 13.96
C GLU A 291 -18.28 -5.89 13.43
N VAL A 292 -18.04 -7.20 13.32
CA VAL A 292 -16.82 -7.74 12.69
C VAL A 292 -16.90 -7.57 11.18
N ALA A 293 -15.95 -6.85 10.62
CA ALA A 293 -15.81 -6.65 9.17
C ALA A 293 -14.97 -7.79 8.56
N ARG A 294 -15.37 -8.27 7.37
CA ARG A 294 -14.65 -9.33 6.64
C ARG A 294 -14.14 -8.83 5.28
N PHE A 295 -13.00 -9.35 4.87
CA PHE A 295 -12.41 -9.05 3.57
C PHE A 295 -11.62 -10.25 3.05
N GLY A 296 -11.63 -10.47 1.74
CA GLY A 296 -10.83 -11.50 1.08
C GLY A 296 -9.88 -10.91 0.05
N PHE A 297 -8.66 -11.43 0.01
CA PHE A 297 -7.64 -11.05 -0.95
C PHE A 297 -7.03 -12.32 -1.59
N PRO A 298 -7.37 -12.61 -2.86
CA PRO A 298 -7.00 -13.90 -3.46
C PRO A 298 -5.54 -13.97 -3.90
N ALA A 299 -4.98 -12.86 -4.43
CA ALA A 299 -3.64 -12.90 -5.03
C ALA A 299 -2.98 -11.54 -5.10
N SER A 300 -1.65 -11.52 -4.90
CA SER A 300 -0.77 -10.44 -5.32
C SER A 300 -0.54 -10.52 -6.82
N VAL A 301 -0.46 -9.36 -7.50
CA VAL A 301 -0.28 -9.28 -8.96
C VAL A 301 0.72 -8.19 -9.28
N TYR A 302 1.77 -8.53 -9.99
CA TYR A 302 2.72 -7.55 -10.54
C TYR A 302 2.68 -7.64 -12.07
N ARG A 303 2.33 -6.55 -12.73
CA ARG A 303 2.26 -6.39 -14.18
C ARG A 303 3.53 -5.71 -14.68
N HIS A 304 4.27 -6.40 -15.52
CA HIS A 304 5.56 -5.96 -16.05
C HIS A 304 5.40 -5.02 -17.24
N PHE A 305 4.81 -3.83 -17.01
CA PHE A 305 4.68 -2.80 -18.06
C PHE A 305 6.03 -2.34 -18.61
N GLU A 306 7.09 -2.41 -17.81
CA GLU A 306 8.47 -2.06 -18.20
C GLU A 306 9.04 -2.98 -19.28
N ARG A 307 8.42 -4.13 -19.53
CA ARG A 307 8.83 -5.09 -20.57
C ARG A 307 8.13 -4.87 -21.91
N LEU A 308 7.13 -3.99 -21.95
CA LEU A 308 6.43 -3.69 -23.18
C LEU A 308 7.30 -2.81 -24.09
N LEU A 309 7.48 -3.24 -25.34
CA LEU A 309 8.27 -2.49 -26.34
C LEU A 309 7.61 -1.17 -26.75
N LYS A 310 6.29 -1.11 -26.68
CA LYS A 310 5.49 0.06 -27.03
C LYS A 310 4.39 0.23 -26.01
N PHE A 311 4.09 1.48 -25.67
CA PHE A 311 2.99 1.84 -24.80
C PHE A 311 2.33 3.12 -25.30
N PRO A 312 0.99 3.25 -25.25
CA PRO A 312 0.26 4.42 -25.75
C PRO A 312 0.66 5.71 -25.03
N ARG A 313 0.84 6.78 -25.81
CA ARG A 313 1.07 8.12 -25.27
C ARG A 313 -0.17 8.56 -24.48
N GLY A 314 0.02 9.33 -23.42
CA GLY A 314 -1.08 9.92 -22.63
C GLY A 314 -1.80 8.93 -21.72
N LEU A 315 -1.29 7.71 -21.52
CA LEU A 315 -1.82 6.75 -20.54
C LEU A 315 -0.73 6.38 -19.52
N LEU A 316 -1.10 6.31 -18.24
CA LEU A 316 -0.21 5.91 -17.16
C LEU A 316 -0.99 5.08 -16.11
N PRO A 317 -0.94 3.74 -16.13
CA PRO A 317 -1.36 2.93 -14.98
C PRO A 317 -0.50 3.25 -13.76
N PHE A 318 -1.10 3.17 -12.55
CA PHE A 318 -0.49 3.70 -11.34
C PHE A 318 -0.90 2.91 -10.08
N GLY A 319 0.01 2.73 -9.14
CA GLY A 319 -0.24 2.03 -7.88
C GLY A 319 -0.63 0.57 -8.09
N ASP A 320 -1.74 0.14 -7.51
CA ASP A 320 -2.24 -1.24 -7.61
C ASP A 320 -2.58 -1.67 -9.06
N ALA A 321 -2.70 -0.72 -10.01
CA ALA A 321 -2.84 -1.04 -11.42
C ALA A 321 -1.54 -1.62 -12.00
N ILE A 322 -0.38 -1.28 -11.45
CA ILE A 322 0.93 -1.86 -11.76
C ILE A 322 1.21 -3.06 -10.85
N CYS A 323 1.24 -2.82 -9.54
CA CYS A 323 1.60 -3.85 -8.58
C CYS A 323 0.67 -3.83 -7.36
N ARG A 324 -0.14 -4.88 -7.24
CA ARG A 324 -1.03 -5.08 -6.11
C ARG A 324 -0.41 -6.09 -5.14
N PHE A 325 0.02 -5.61 -3.98
CA PHE A 325 0.70 -6.39 -2.95
C PHE A 325 -0.27 -7.09 -2.02
N ASN A 326 0.21 -8.14 -1.36
CA ASN A 326 -0.44 -8.72 -0.20
C ASN A 326 -0.60 -7.65 0.89
N PRO A 327 -1.84 -7.32 1.30
CA PRO A 327 -2.10 -6.21 2.22
C PRO A 327 -1.56 -6.43 3.65
N VAL A 328 -1.22 -7.66 4.04
CA VAL A 328 -0.60 -7.99 5.34
C VAL A 328 0.68 -7.17 5.58
N TYR A 329 1.43 -6.87 4.53
CA TYR A 329 2.70 -6.13 4.65
C TYR A 329 2.54 -4.61 4.66
N GLY A 330 1.33 -4.07 4.47
CA GLY A 330 1.05 -2.64 4.55
C GLY A 330 1.71 -1.75 3.47
N GLN A 331 2.17 -2.33 2.35
CA GLN A 331 3.05 -1.64 1.38
C GLN A 331 2.32 -0.76 0.36
N GLY A 332 1.10 -1.14 -0.06
CA GLY A 332 0.44 -0.57 -1.24
C GLY A 332 0.31 0.95 -1.24
N MET A 333 -0.13 1.55 -0.12
CA MET A 333 -0.25 3.02 -0.02
C MET A 333 1.12 3.71 -0.11
N SER A 334 2.12 3.14 0.56
CA SER A 334 3.47 3.69 0.60
C SER A 334 4.14 3.65 -0.76
N VAL A 335 3.99 2.54 -1.50
CA VAL A 335 4.50 2.43 -2.87
C VAL A 335 3.81 3.43 -3.80
N ALA A 336 2.48 3.52 -3.76
CA ALA A 336 1.74 4.45 -4.61
C ALA A 336 2.11 5.92 -4.35
N THR A 337 2.41 6.30 -3.11
CA THR A 337 2.87 7.67 -2.81
C THR A 337 4.32 7.90 -3.26
N GLN A 338 5.20 6.90 -3.16
CA GLN A 338 6.55 6.97 -3.71
C GLN A 338 6.55 7.03 -5.24
N GLU A 339 5.63 6.31 -5.91
CA GLU A 339 5.40 6.44 -7.35
C GLU A 339 5.00 7.87 -7.75
N ALA A 340 4.21 8.57 -6.91
CA ALA A 340 3.87 9.96 -7.17
C ALA A 340 5.10 10.88 -7.07
N CYS A 341 5.98 10.68 -6.11
CA CYS A 341 7.25 11.41 -6.04
C CYS A 341 8.14 11.12 -7.26
N LEU A 342 8.15 9.88 -7.73
CA LEU A 342 8.83 9.48 -8.96
C LEU A 342 8.24 10.19 -10.18
N LEU A 343 6.92 10.21 -10.32
CA LEU A 343 6.24 10.93 -11.41
C LEU A 343 6.58 12.42 -11.37
N HIS A 344 6.58 13.04 -10.18
CA HIS A 344 6.98 14.43 -10.02
C HIS A 344 8.42 14.68 -10.52
N ALA A 345 9.35 13.82 -10.12
CA ALA A 345 10.75 13.94 -10.55
C ALA A 345 10.91 13.78 -12.07
N LEU A 346 10.18 12.85 -12.68
CA LEU A 346 10.16 12.65 -14.13
C LEU A 346 9.60 13.87 -14.87
N LEU A 347 8.42 14.35 -14.48
CA LEU A 347 7.79 15.51 -15.12
C LEU A 347 8.66 16.76 -15.01
N ARG A 348 9.29 16.98 -13.85
CA ARG A 348 10.22 18.08 -13.62
C ARG A 348 11.44 18.03 -14.57
N ARG A 349 11.98 16.84 -14.87
CA ARG A 349 13.10 16.66 -15.81
C ARG A 349 12.70 16.91 -17.26
N ARG A 350 11.43 16.64 -17.59
CA ARG A 350 10.92 16.66 -18.97
C ARG A 350 10.18 17.94 -19.35
N VAL A 351 9.92 18.85 -18.40
CA VAL A 351 9.11 20.05 -18.61
C VAL A 351 9.62 20.96 -19.77
N GLU A 352 10.91 20.92 -20.08
CA GLU A 352 11.51 21.70 -21.16
C GLU A 352 11.54 20.97 -22.52
N GLU A 353 11.13 19.68 -22.56
CA GLU A 353 11.06 18.92 -23.82
C GLU A 353 9.95 19.47 -24.71
N THR A 354 10.07 19.24 -26.03
CA THR A 354 9.06 19.67 -27.01
C THR A 354 7.73 18.95 -26.80
N ASP A 355 7.78 17.64 -26.46
CA ASP A 355 6.63 16.82 -26.08
C ASP A 355 6.97 16.01 -24.82
N PRO A 356 6.76 16.58 -23.63
CA PRO A 356 7.09 15.92 -22.35
C PRO A 356 6.36 14.60 -22.10
N LEU A 357 5.23 14.37 -22.77
CA LEU A 357 4.41 13.15 -22.58
C LEU A 357 4.85 11.99 -23.47
N THR A 358 5.59 12.25 -24.57
CA THR A 358 6.14 11.17 -25.40
C THR A 358 7.19 10.39 -24.63
N GLY A 359 7.00 9.08 -24.50
CA GLY A 359 7.89 8.19 -23.74
C GLY A 359 7.84 8.38 -22.20
N LEU A 360 6.89 9.16 -21.67
CA LEU A 360 6.72 9.33 -20.21
C LEU A 360 6.42 7.99 -19.53
N ALA A 361 5.45 7.23 -20.02
CA ALA A 361 5.03 5.97 -19.39
C ALA A 361 6.15 4.91 -19.39
N PRO A 362 6.86 4.63 -20.50
CA PRO A 362 8.02 3.73 -20.47
C PRO A 362 9.11 4.16 -19.51
N ALA A 363 9.44 5.46 -19.43
CA ALA A 363 10.41 5.98 -18.49
C ALA A 363 9.94 5.79 -17.03
N PHE A 364 8.66 6.05 -16.76
CA PHE A 364 8.05 5.83 -15.45
C PHE A 364 8.09 4.35 -15.06
N PHE A 365 7.73 3.45 -15.96
CA PHE A 365 7.73 2.01 -15.66
C PHE A 365 9.12 1.46 -15.35
N ALA A 366 10.15 1.93 -16.05
CA ALA A 366 11.53 1.52 -15.78
C ALA A 366 11.99 1.92 -14.37
N GLU A 367 11.69 3.16 -13.94
CA GLU A 367 12.03 3.62 -12.59
C GLU A 367 11.09 3.00 -11.52
N ALA A 368 9.79 2.84 -11.81
CA ALA A 368 8.83 2.20 -10.92
C ALA A 368 9.16 0.71 -10.68
N ALA A 369 9.67 0.00 -11.68
CA ALA A 369 10.12 -1.38 -11.52
C ALA A 369 11.23 -1.50 -10.46
N THR A 370 12.19 -0.56 -10.46
CA THR A 370 13.24 -0.49 -9.42
C THR A 370 12.65 -0.19 -8.04
N LEU A 371 11.67 0.70 -7.97
CA LEU A 371 10.96 1.00 -6.71
C LEU A 371 10.21 -0.22 -6.18
N ILE A 372 9.53 -0.96 -7.05
CA ILE A 372 8.68 -2.12 -6.74
C ILE A 372 9.52 -3.34 -6.34
N GLU A 373 10.77 -3.46 -6.77
CA GLU A 373 11.64 -4.62 -6.50
C GLU A 373 11.70 -4.94 -5.00
N THR A 374 11.91 -3.94 -4.16
CA THR A 374 12.00 -4.13 -2.70
C THR A 374 10.68 -4.61 -2.09
N PRO A 375 9.55 -3.90 -2.20
CA PRO A 375 8.29 -4.34 -1.59
C PRO A 375 7.81 -5.67 -2.16
N TRP A 376 8.03 -5.96 -3.46
CA TRP A 376 7.69 -7.24 -4.04
C TRP A 376 8.50 -8.39 -3.42
N ALA A 377 9.82 -8.24 -3.30
CA ALA A 377 10.69 -9.25 -2.69
C ALA A 377 10.33 -9.50 -1.22
N LEU A 378 10.03 -8.44 -0.45
CA LEU A 378 9.66 -8.54 0.97
C LEU A 378 8.33 -9.28 1.18
N ALA A 379 7.39 -9.20 0.23
CA ALA A 379 6.12 -9.91 0.29
C ALA A 379 6.21 -11.32 -0.32
N ALA A 380 6.80 -11.45 -1.51
CA ALA A 380 6.80 -12.69 -2.28
C ALA A 380 7.54 -13.84 -1.59
N VAL A 381 8.67 -13.56 -0.95
CA VAL A 381 9.50 -14.61 -0.31
C VAL A 381 8.75 -15.29 0.83
N PRO A 382 8.21 -14.59 1.85
CA PRO A 382 7.44 -15.25 2.90
C PRO A 382 6.11 -15.83 2.41
N ASP A 383 5.42 -15.21 1.44
CA ASP A 383 4.18 -15.74 0.88
C ASP A 383 4.40 -17.10 0.20
N LEU A 384 5.49 -17.24 -0.58
CA LEU A 384 5.84 -18.48 -1.28
C LEU A 384 6.38 -19.59 -0.36
N ALA A 385 6.69 -19.29 0.90
CA ALA A 385 7.10 -20.29 1.89
C ALA A 385 5.96 -21.28 2.21
N HIS A 386 4.70 -20.80 2.16
CA HIS A 386 3.55 -21.66 2.44
C HIS A 386 3.30 -22.63 1.27
N PRO A 387 3.16 -23.96 1.51
CA PRO A 387 3.09 -24.96 0.43
C PRO A 387 1.86 -24.82 -0.47
N ARG A 388 0.73 -24.30 0.03
CA ARG A 388 -0.50 -24.07 -0.73
C ARG A 388 -0.51 -22.76 -1.52
N THR A 389 0.45 -21.86 -1.31
CA THR A 389 0.55 -20.61 -2.09
C THR A 389 0.87 -20.94 -3.55
N GLY A 390 0.01 -20.46 -4.45
CA GLY A 390 0.22 -20.54 -5.90
C GLY A 390 1.25 -19.50 -6.36
N GLY A 391 2.02 -19.84 -7.39
CA GLY A 391 3.02 -18.94 -7.98
C GLY A 391 4.33 -19.64 -8.26
N GLN A 392 5.17 -19.01 -9.06
CA GLN A 392 6.50 -19.54 -9.38
C GLN A 392 7.45 -19.30 -8.20
N ARG A 393 7.98 -20.39 -7.66
CA ARG A 393 9.01 -20.34 -6.61
C ARG A 393 10.37 -20.16 -7.24
N PRO A 394 11.18 -19.18 -6.77
CA PRO A 394 12.58 -19.10 -7.19
C PRO A 394 13.37 -20.29 -6.66
N ASP A 395 14.38 -20.73 -7.42
CA ASP A 395 15.22 -21.89 -7.08
C ASP A 395 15.95 -21.70 -5.73
N ASP A 396 16.25 -20.46 -5.37
CA ASP A 396 16.93 -20.06 -4.14
C ASP A 396 15.97 -19.66 -2.99
N LEU A 397 14.67 -20.01 -3.08
CA LEU A 397 13.67 -19.62 -2.08
C LEU A 397 14.07 -20.02 -0.66
N GLN A 398 14.53 -21.28 -0.49
CA GLN A 398 14.94 -21.79 0.82
C GLN A 398 16.11 -20.98 1.40
N GLN A 399 17.10 -20.65 0.59
CA GLN A 399 18.25 -19.82 1.01
C GLN A 399 17.82 -18.41 1.42
N ARG A 400 16.85 -17.82 0.70
CA ARG A 400 16.29 -16.50 1.06
C ARG A 400 15.55 -16.54 2.39
N LEU A 401 14.79 -17.58 2.65
CA LEU A 401 14.08 -17.76 3.92
C LEU A 401 15.08 -17.93 5.09
N GLU A 402 16.08 -18.79 4.94
CA GLU A 402 17.13 -18.98 5.93
C GLU A 402 17.93 -17.71 6.21
N PHE A 403 18.27 -16.96 5.17
CA PHE A 403 18.89 -15.64 5.31
C PHE A 403 18.00 -14.67 6.09
N GLY A 404 16.69 -14.61 5.78
CA GLY A 404 15.73 -13.79 6.51
C GLY A 404 15.61 -14.14 7.98
N GLU A 405 15.62 -15.43 8.33
CA GLU A 405 15.64 -15.89 9.72
C GLU A 405 16.95 -15.53 10.42
N GLY A 406 18.09 -15.75 9.76
CA GLY A 406 19.41 -15.34 10.28
C GLY A 406 19.50 -13.84 10.50
N LEU A 407 18.98 -13.05 9.58
CA LEU A 407 18.93 -11.58 9.69
C LEU A 407 18.09 -11.13 10.89
N ASN A 408 16.94 -11.78 11.15
CA ASN A 408 16.13 -11.49 12.33
C ASN A 408 16.87 -11.84 13.62
N ARG A 409 17.58 -12.98 13.68
CA ARG A 409 18.41 -13.33 14.85
C ARG A 409 19.52 -12.31 15.08
N LEU A 410 20.18 -11.86 14.02
CA LEU A 410 21.22 -10.84 14.12
C LEU A 410 20.62 -9.49 14.59
N ALA A 411 19.52 -9.07 14.01
CA ALA A 411 18.80 -7.83 14.39
C ALA A 411 18.31 -7.84 15.85
N ALA A 412 17.92 -9.01 16.36
CA ALA A 412 17.52 -9.13 17.76
C ALA A 412 18.67 -8.79 18.73
N ASN A 413 19.92 -9.04 18.34
CA ASN A 413 21.11 -8.84 19.17
C ASN A 413 21.93 -7.59 18.81
N ASP A 414 21.69 -6.98 17.64
CA ASP A 414 22.42 -5.81 17.14
C ASP A 414 21.45 -4.67 16.76
N ALA A 415 21.52 -3.57 17.51
CA ALA A 415 20.63 -2.41 17.29
C ALA A 415 20.82 -1.75 15.91
N THR A 416 22.03 -1.79 15.34
CA THR A 416 22.32 -1.23 14.00
C THR A 416 21.67 -2.05 12.92
N VAL A 417 21.77 -3.39 13.03
CA VAL A 417 21.12 -4.32 12.09
C VAL A 417 19.61 -4.27 12.26
N HIS A 418 19.11 -4.14 13.50
CA HIS A 418 17.68 -3.95 13.76
C HIS A 418 17.14 -2.71 13.04
N LYS A 419 17.84 -1.57 13.20
CA LYS A 419 17.48 -0.33 12.50
C LYS A 419 17.52 -0.52 10.98
N LEU A 420 18.58 -1.09 10.43
CA LEU A 420 18.72 -1.33 8.99
C LEU A 420 17.59 -2.20 8.44
N LEU A 421 17.26 -3.31 9.14
CA LEU A 421 16.16 -4.19 8.76
C LEU A 421 14.83 -3.43 8.71
N PHE A 422 14.53 -2.64 9.74
CA PHE A 422 13.27 -1.88 9.78
C PHE A 422 13.25 -0.73 8.76
N GLU A 423 14.37 -0.09 8.46
CA GLU A 423 14.45 0.89 7.36
C GLU A 423 14.09 0.26 6.01
N VAL A 424 14.48 -1.01 5.78
CA VAL A 424 14.08 -1.75 4.57
C VAL A 424 12.61 -2.16 4.62
N LEU A 425 12.12 -2.71 5.74
CA LEU A 425 10.71 -3.09 5.91
C LEU A 425 9.77 -1.88 5.78
N HIS A 426 10.22 -0.70 6.19
CA HIS A 426 9.49 0.55 6.06
C HIS A 426 9.72 1.28 4.73
N LEU A 427 10.37 0.64 3.75
CA LEU A 427 10.64 1.18 2.40
C LEU A 427 11.41 2.52 2.42
N LEU A 428 12.24 2.72 3.44
CA LEU A 428 13.17 3.85 3.57
C LEU A 428 14.49 3.58 2.86
N LYS A 429 14.84 2.31 2.70
CA LYS A 429 16.03 1.82 1.99
C LYS A 429 15.67 0.66 1.07
N PRO A 430 16.38 0.48 -0.06
CA PRO A 430 16.19 -0.68 -0.92
C PRO A 430 16.71 -1.96 -0.23
N HIS A 431 16.13 -3.10 -0.55
CA HIS A 431 16.55 -4.38 0.03
C HIS A 431 17.98 -4.78 -0.36
N SER A 432 18.55 -4.18 -1.40
CA SER A 432 19.92 -4.41 -1.83
C SER A 432 20.95 -4.09 -0.74
N VAL A 433 20.64 -3.18 0.20
CA VAL A 433 21.54 -2.87 1.34
C VAL A 433 21.72 -4.07 2.27
N LEU A 434 20.79 -5.04 2.26
CA LEU A 434 20.90 -6.28 3.02
C LEU A 434 21.85 -7.30 2.39
N ARG A 435 22.33 -7.05 1.17
CA ARG A 435 23.33 -7.86 0.45
C ARG A 435 24.77 -7.37 0.68
N ASP A 436 24.98 -6.46 1.65
CA ASP A 436 26.32 -6.06 2.05
C ASP A 436 27.15 -7.30 2.45
N PRO A 437 28.37 -7.50 1.90
CA PRO A 437 29.16 -8.70 2.17
C PRO A 437 29.45 -8.95 3.65
N ASN A 438 29.72 -7.90 4.44
CA ASN A 438 29.99 -8.05 5.87
C ASN A 438 28.72 -8.47 6.63
N LEU A 439 27.55 -7.93 6.21
CA LEU A 439 26.26 -8.32 6.81
C LEU A 439 25.95 -9.78 6.47
N MET A 440 26.15 -10.20 5.22
CA MET A 440 25.91 -11.56 4.78
C MET A 440 26.80 -12.56 5.52
N GLU A 441 28.10 -12.27 5.67
CA GLU A 441 29.04 -13.09 6.45
C GLU A 441 28.58 -13.24 7.92
N ARG A 442 28.17 -12.13 8.55
CA ARG A 442 27.67 -12.15 9.93
C ARG A 442 26.39 -12.97 10.09
N VAL A 443 25.47 -12.89 9.12
CA VAL A 443 24.25 -13.69 9.12
C VAL A 443 24.53 -15.17 8.98
N THR A 444 25.44 -15.55 8.07
CA THR A 444 25.78 -16.95 7.81
C THR A 444 26.64 -17.58 8.92
N ALA A 445 27.39 -16.78 9.68
CA ALA A 445 28.18 -17.24 10.82
C ALA A 445 27.30 -17.60 12.05
N LEU A 446 26.02 -17.24 12.05
CA LEU A 446 25.13 -17.62 13.15
C LEU A 446 24.73 -19.09 13.07
N PRO A 447 24.78 -19.84 14.18
CA PRO A 447 24.36 -21.25 14.17
C PRO A 447 22.86 -21.33 13.78
N ALA A 448 22.52 -22.33 12.95
CA ALA A 448 21.14 -22.69 12.72
C ALA A 448 20.49 -23.05 14.07
N GLN A 449 19.27 -22.54 14.34
CA GLN A 449 18.51 -23.05 15.49
C GLN A 449 18.10 -24.49 15.19
N ALA A 450 18.38 -25.40 16.16
CA ALA A 450 17.96 -26.77 16.12
C ALA A 450 16.43 -26.93 16.23
#